data_b5c92bff49366b10e06f7e01cb819efa
#
_entry.id   b5c92bff49366b10e06f7e01cb819efa
#
_cell.length_a   1.000
_cell.length_b   1.000
_cell.length_c   1.000
_cell.angle_alpha   90.00
_cell.angle_beta   90.00
_cell.angle_gamma   90.00
#
_symmetry.space_group_name_H-M   'P 1'
#
loop_
_entity.id
_entity.type
_entity.pdbx_description
1 polymer ?
#
loop_
_entity_poly.entity_id
_entity_poly.type
_entity_poly.pdbx_seq_one_letter_code
_entity_poly.pdbx_strand_id
1 'polypeptide(L)'
;SGLLRNGATMTRHRPFHLAFPVHDLGAARDFYAGVLGCREGRASEEWIDFDLYGNQITVHLVPGAAGDAAVKKVDGHGVPIPHFGVVLTMPDWHALRDRIDAAGIVFGVAPHIRWAGKPGEQATMFFRDPSGNALEFKAFGDDSQIFAT
;
A
#
# COMPACT_ATOMS: atom_id res chain seq x y z
N SER A 1 5.04 18.36 -11.83
CA SER A 1 5.18 19.82 -11.82
C SER A 1 3.87 20.49 -11.44
N GLY A 2 3.91 21.52 -10.61
CA GLY A 2 2.72 22.25 -10.19
C GLY A 2 2.19 23.16 -11.29
N LEU A 3 1.71 22.56 -12.37
CA LEU A 3 1.27 23.29 -13.54
C LEU A 3 -0.08 23.96 -13.33
N LEU A 4 -0.21 25.12 -13.95
CA LEU A 4 -1.51 25.78 -14.07
C LEU A 4 -2.24 25.24 -15.27
N ARG A 5 -3.53 25.02 -15.11
CA ARG A 5 -4.42 24.68 -16.19
C ARG A 5 -5.65 25.54 -16.07
N ASN A 6 -6.03 26.17 -17.18
CA ASN A 6 -7.19 27.07 -17.20
C ASN A 6 -7.15 28.12 -16.10
N GLY A 7 -5.98 28.66 -15.84
CA GLY A 7 -5.79 29.64 -14.78
C GLY A 7 -5.82 29.08 -13.37
N ALA A 8 -6.13 27.80 -13.20
CA ALA A 8 -6.11 27.13 -11.91
C ALA A 8 -4.78 26.42 -11.70
N THR A 9 -4.21 26.53 -10.51
CA THR A 9 -3.01 25.80 -10.16
C THR A 9 -3.37 24.34 -9.91
N MET A 10 -2.75 23.45 -10.67
CA MET A 10 -2.75 22.05 -10.32
C MET A 10 -1.75 21.88 -9.19
N THR A 11 -2.25 21.70 -7.99
CA THR A 11 -1.41 21.44 -6.84
C THR A 11 -0.62 20.15 -7.09
N ARG A 12 0.71 20.24 -7.02
CA ARG A 12 1.53 19.05 -7.06
C ARG A 12 1.19 18.18 -5.85
N HIS A 13 0.88 16.95 -6.09
CA HIS A 13 0.67 16.02 -5.00
C HIS A 13 1.97 15.82 -4.22
N ARG A 14 1.95 16.12 -2.91
CA ARG A 14 3.11 15.93 -2.05
C ARG A 14 3.14 14.49 -1.54
N PRO A 15 4.34 13.88 -1.41
CA PRO A 15 4.46 12.55 -0.85
C PRO A 15 3.86 12.47 0.56
N PHE A 16 3.08 11.42 0.78
CA PHE A 16 2.64 11.06 2.12
C PHE A 16 3.80 10.40 2.87
N HIS A 17 3.89 10.61 4.17
CA HIS A 17 4.89 9.97 5.02
C HIS A 17 4.21 9.15 6.11
N LEU A 18 4.69 7.91 6.30
CA LEU A 18 4.20 7.02 7.34
C LEU A 18 5.39 6.27 7.94
N ALA A 19 5.47 6.26 9.28
CA ALA A 19 6.47 5.47 10.00
C ALA A 19 5.76 4.38 10.81
N PHE A 20 6.31 3.18 10.81
CA PHE A 20 5.74 2.05 11.54
C PHE A 20 6.84 1.06 11.97
N PRO A 21 6.55 0.23 12.98
CA PRO A 21 7.56 -0.68 13.51
C PRO A 21 7.67 -1.97 12.68
N VAL A 22 8.90 -2.49 12.62
CA VAL A 22 9.18 -3.82 12.09
C VAL A 22 10.11 -4.54 13.06
N HIS A 23 10.05 -5.86 13.10
CA HIS A 23 10.86 -6.65 14.00
C HIS A 23 12.26 -6.97 13.47
N ASP A 24 12.47 -6.82 12.17
CA ASP A 24 13.71 -7.20 11.48
C ASP A 24 13.89 -6.35 10.23
N LEU A 25 14.98 -5.57 10.17
CA LEU A 25 15.23 -4.69 9.02
C LEU A 25 15.57 -5.47 7.74
N GLY A 26 16.27 -6.59 7.87
CA GLY A 26 16.59 -7.43 6.71
C GLY A 26 15.33 -8.00 6.07
N ALA A 27 14.41 -8.52 6.88
CA ALA A 27 13.13 -9.02 6.40
C ALA A 27 12.29 -7.91 5.75
N ALA A 28 12.29 -6.72 6.36
CA ALA A 28 11.60 -5.57 5.80
C ALA A 28 12.19 -5.16 4.45
N ARG A 29 13.52 -5.15 4.33
CA ARG A 29 14.20 -4.83 3.07
C ARG A 29 13.83 -5.83 1.98
N ASP A 30 13.87 -7.13 2.29
CA ASP A 30 13.51 -8.18 1.34
C ASP A 30 12.06 -8.03 0.86
N PHE A 31 11.18 -7.61 1.75
CA PHE A 31 9.76 -7.43 1.42
C PHE A 31 9.54 -6.13 0.63
N TYR A 32 9.91 -4.99 1.19
CA TYR A 32 9.59 -3.70 0.57
C TYR A 32 10.41 -3.44 -0.70
N ALA A 33 11.70 -3.69 -0.68
CA ALA A 33 12.54 -3.53 -1.87
C ALA A 33 12.45 -4.74 -2.78
N GLY A 34 12.53 -5.95 -2.25
CA GLY A 34 12.58 -7.16 -3.04
C GLY A 34 11.24 -7.55 -3.66
N VAL A 35 10.18 -7.59 -2.85
CA VAL A 35 8.86 -8.02 -3.32
C VAL A 35 8.07 -6.85 -3.90
N LEU A 36 7.89 -5.76 -3.14
CA LEU A 36 7.11 -4.61 -3.60
C LEU A 36 7.85 -3.75 -4.63
N GLY A 37 9.17 -3.86 -4.71
CA GLY A 37 9.96 -3.10 -5.66
C GLY A 37 10.19 -1.64 -5.25
N CYS A 38 10.04 -1.33 -3.97
CA CYS A 38 10.32 0.00 -3.47
C CYS A 38 11.81 0.32 -3.58
N ARG A 39 12.14 1.53 -4.04
CA ARG A 39 13.52 1.98 -3.98
C ARG A 39 13.85 2.33 -2.53
N GLU A 40 14.99 1.83 -2.03
CA GLU A 40 15.48 2.17 -0.70
C GLU A 40 16.06 3.57 -0.72
N GLY A 41 15.71 4.36 0.30
CA GLY A 41 16.28 5.67 0.52
C GLY A 41 17.40 5.63 1.57
N ARG A 42 17.32 6.50 2.58
CA ARG A 42 18.29 6.50 3.67
C ARG A 42 18.02 5.34 4.62
N ALA A 43 19.08 4.91 5.27
CA ALA A 43 19.00 3.84 6.25
C ALA A 43 20.01 4.06 7.37
N SER A 44 19.70 3.51 8.53
CA SER A 44 20.62 3.38 9.64
C SER A 44 20.54 1.94 10.17
N GLU A 45 21.15 1.66 11.30
CA GLU A 45 21.02 0.36 11.94
C GLU A 45 19.64 0.17 12.60
N GLU A 46 18.82 1.21 12.66
CA GLU A 46 17.55 1.17 13.39
C GLU A 46 16.34 1.52 12.52
N TRP A 47 16.55 2.00 11.29
CA TRP A 47 15.43 2.35 10.41
C TRP A 47 15.86 2.36 8.95
N ILE A 48 14.86 2.27 8.06
CA ILE A 48 15.04 2.34 6.61
C ILE A 48 13.89 3.14 6.01
N ASP A 49 14.22 4.07 5.10
CA ASP A 49 13.23 4.75 4.26
C ASP A 49 13.03 4.01 2.94
N PHE A 50 11.80 3.91 2.48
CA PHE A 50 11.47 3.37 1.17
C PHE A 50 10.56 4.32 0.40
N ASP A 51 10.72 4.32 -0.91
CA ASP A 51 9.81 4.98 -1.84
C ASP A 51 8.70 4.00 -2.23
N LEU A 52 7.52 4.18 -1.66
CA LEU A 52 6.34 3.37 -1.96
C LEU A 52 5.43 4.13 -2.94
N TYR A 53 5.63 3.90 -4.22
CA TYR A 53 4.87 4.58 -5.28
C TYR A 53 4.88 6.10 -5.13
N GLY A 54 6.04 6.68 -4.80
CA GLY A 54 6.20 8.12 -4.63
C GLY A 54 5.88 8.63 -3.23
N ASN A 55 5.54 7.77 -2.29
CA ASN A 55 5.33 8.13 -0.89
C ASN A 55 6.47 7.61 -0.03
N GLN A 56 6.81 8.34 1.02
CA GLN A 56 7.88 7.92 1.93
C GLN A 56 7.32 7.11 3.07
N ILE A 57 7.71 5.84 3.15
CA ILE A 57 7.48 5.05 4.35
C ILE A 57 8.82 4.84 5.06
N THR A 58 8.78 4.82 6.39
CA THR A 58 9.96 4.57 7.22
C THR A 58 9.65 3.39 8.14
N VAL A 59 10.43 2.33 8.01
CA VAL A 59 10.32 1.20 8.93
C VAL A 59 11.34 1.41 10.06
N HIS A 60 10.87 1.31 11.30
CA HIS A 60 11.72 1.41 12.49
C HIS A 60 11.88 0.05 13.13
N LEU A 61 13.12 -0.31 13.46
CA LEU A 61 13.40 -1.56 14.16
C LEU A 61 12.88 -1.46 15.60
N VAL A 62 11.89 -2.29 15.88
CA VAL A 62 11.36 -2.48 17.25
C VAL A 62 11.37 -3.98 17.48
N PRO A 63 12.37 -4.52 18.19
CA PRO A 63 12.46 -5.96 18.44
C PRO A 63 11.17 -6.50 19.05
N GLY A 64 10.68 -7.60 18.51
CA GLY A 64 9.43 -8.21 18.95
C GLY A 64 8.16 -7.53 18.40
N ALA A 65 8.28 -6.51 17.54
CA ALA A 65 7.11 -5.88 16.95
C ALA A 65 6.32 -6.90 16.11
N ALA A 66 5.01 -6.93 16.33
CA ALA A 66 4.08 -7.73 15.55
C ALA A 66 2.86 -6.87 15.24
N GLY A 67 2.42 -6.90 13.98
CA GLY A 67 1.22 -6.19 13.58
C GLY A 67 0.01 -6.76 14.30
N ASP A 68 -0.76 -5.90 14.94
CA ASP A 68 -1.92 -6.29 15.75
C ASP A 68 -3.13 -5.45 15.36
N ALA A 69 -3.44 -5.48 14.07
CA ALA A 69 -4.57 -4.75 13.54
C ALA A 69 -5.88 -5.45 13.94
N ALA A 70 -6.81 -4.69 14.49
CA ALA A 70 -8.16 -5.18 14.73
C ALA A 70 -8.80 -5.55 13.38
N VAL A 71 -9.67 -6.55 13.39
CA VAL A 71 -10.37 -7.00 12.18
C VAL A 71 -11.78 -6.48 12.18
N LYS A 72 -12.21 -5.89 11.06
CA LYS A 72 -13.56 -5.40 10.86
C LYS A 72 -14.13 -6.00 9.59
N LYS A 73 -15.37 -6.45 9.60
CA LYS A 73 -16.02 -6.97 8.39
C LYS A 73 -16.42 -5.83 7.46
N VAL A 74 -15.98 -5.94 6.20
CA VAL A 74 -16.38 -5.04 5.12
C VAL A 74 -16.72 -5.90 3.92
N ASP A 75 -17.94 -5.78 3.40
CA ASP A 75 -18.42 -6.60 2.28
C ASP A 75 -18.22 -8.11 2.52
N GLY A 76 -18.39 -8.57 3.74
CA GLY A 76 -18.22 -9.98 4.11
C GLY A 76 -16.76 -10.41 4.31
N HIS A 77 -15.79 -9.51 4.16
CA HIS A 77 -14.37 -9.82 4.36
C HIS A 77 -13.88 -9.30 5.70
N GLY A 78 -12.99 -10.07 6.34
CA GLY A 78 -12.29 -9.63 7.54
C GLY A 78 -11.17 -8.66 7.17
N VAL A 79 -11.40 -7.36 7.41
CA VAL A 79 -10.47 -6.30 7.04
C VAL A 79 -9.65 -5.88 8.26
N PRO A 80 -8.31 -5.96 8.20
CA PRO A 80 -7.47 -5.50 9.31
C PRO A 80 -7.49 -3.97 9.43
N ILE A 81 -7.54 -3.47 10.66
CA ILE A 81 -7.50 -2.04 10.98
C ILE A 81 -6.46 -1.82 12.10
N PRO A 82 -5.41 -0.98 11.93
CA PRO A 82 -5.18 -0.18 10.73
C PRO A 82 -4.58 -0.97 9.58
N HIS A 83 -4.65 -0.39 8.40
CA HIS A 83 -3.90 -0.82 7.23
C HIS A 83 -3.52 0.41 6.42
N PHE A 84 -2.55 0.24 5.54
CA PHE A 84 -2.11 1.33 4.67
C PHE A 84 -1.75 0.79 3.29
N GLY A 85 -1.67 1.68 2.33
CA GLY A 85 -1.29 1.36 0.96
C GLY A 85 -1.51 2.55 0.06
N VAL A 86 -1.57 2.29 -1.21
CA VAL A 86 -1.70 3.34 -2.23
C VAL A 86 -2.86 2.99 -3.16
N VAL A 87 -3.59 4.01 -3.57
CA VAL A 87 -4.55 3.87 -4.65
C VAL A 87 -3.76 3.95 -5.95
N LEU A 88 -3.65 2.81 -6.62
CA LEU A 88 -2.83 2.64 -7.82
C LEU A 88 -3.66 2.86 -9.08
N THR A 89 -2.97 3.01 -10.21
CA THR A 89 -3.62 2.80 -11.49
C THR A 89 -3.98 1.32 -11.64
N MET A 90 -4.93 1.00 -12.46
CA MET A 90 -5.32 -0.40 -12.67
C MET A 90 -4.14 -1.25 -13.19
N PRO A 91 -3.33 -0.80 -14.18
CA PRO A 91 -2.15 -1.56 -14.61
C PRO A 91 -1.13 -1.80 -13.48
N ASP A 92 -0.87 -0.81 -12.66
CA ASP A 92 0.08 -0.97 -11.53
C ASP A 92 -0.47 -1.92 -10.48
N TRP A 93 -1.78 -1.88 -10.22
CA TRP A 93 -2.42 -2.80 -9.30
C TRP A 93 -2.26 -4.25 -9.76
N HIS A 94 -2.51 -4.53 -11.04
CA HIS A 94 -2.34 -5.87 -11.59
C HIS A 94 -0.89 -6.32 -11.54
N ALA A 95 0.06 -5.43 -11.85
CA ALA A 95 1.48 -5.77 -11.79
C ALA A 95 1.90 -6.11 -10.35
N LEU A 96 1.44 -5.34 -9.37
CA LEU A 96 1.73 -5.63 -7.96
C LEU A 96 1.09 -6.94 -7.52
N ARG A 97 -0.15 -7.19 -7.87
CA ARG A 97 -0.82 -8.47 -7.57
C ARG A 97 0.01 -9.65 -8.06
N ASP A 98 0.51 -9.56 -9.29
CA ASP A 98 1.30 -10.64 -9.87
C ASP A 98 2.62 -10.84 -9.11
N ARG A 99 3.25 -9.76 -8.65
CA ARG A 99 4.47 -9.85 -7.84
C ARG A 99 4.23 -10.49 -6.48
N ILE A 100 3.13 -10.13 -5.82
CA ILE A 100 2.76 -10.72 -4.53
C ILE A 100 2.47 -12.20 -4.68
N ASP A 101 1.72 -12.56 -5.71
CA ASP A 101 1.41 -13.95 -6.00
C ASP A 101 2.66 -14.76 -6.32
N ALA A 102 3.54 -14.23 -7.17
CA ALA A 102 4.79 -14.89 -7.54
C ALA A 102 5.74 -15.08 -6.35
N ALA A 103 5.67 -14.20 -5.35
CA ALA A 103 6.47 -14.31 -4.13
C ALA A 103 5.90 -15.31 -3.13
N GLY A 104 4.75 -15.91 -3.42
CA GLY A 104 4.11 -16.88 -2.53
C GLY A 104 3.49 -16.28 -1.29
N ILE A 105 3.25 -14.96 -1.28
CA ILE A 105 2.64 -14.29 -0.13
C ILE A 105 1.14 -14.57 -0.14
N VAL A 106 0.63 -14.95 1.04
CA VAL A 106 -0.79 -15.24 1.20
C VAL A 106 -1.56 -13.93 1.35
N PHE A 107 -2.60 -13.76 0.55
CA PHE A 107 -3.49 -12.62 0.70
C PHE A 107 -4.38 -12.79 1.92
N GLY A 108 -4.46 -11.75 2.74
CA GLY A 108 -5.41 -11.70 3.85
C GLY A 108 -6.84 -11.57 3.35
N VAL A 109 -7.02 -10.72 2.34
CA VAL A 109 -8.23 -10.68 1.52
C VAL A 109 -7.79 -10.85 0.08
N ALA A 110 -8.30 -11.88 -0.58
CA ALA A 110 -7.93 -12.20 -1.95
C ALA A 110 -8.27 -11.04 -2.89
N PRO A 111 -7.46 -10.84 -3.94
CA PRO A 111 -7.75 -9.83 -4.94
C PRO A 111 -9.17 -9.98 -5.49
N HIS A 112 -9.94 -8.90 -5.44
CA HIS A 112 -11.33 -8.92 -5.95
C HIS A 112 -11.79 -7.52 -6.36
N ILE A 113 -12.92 -7.49 -7.05
CA ILE A 113 -13.54 -6.26 -7.54
C ILE A 113 -14.74 -5.94 -6.65
N ARG A 114 -14.79 -4.72 -6.13
CA ARG A 114 -15.94 -4.20 -5.39
C ARG A 114 -16.80 -3.37 -6.36
N TRP A 115 -18.11 -3.45 -6.18
CA TRP A 115 -19.10 -2.67 -6.94
C TRP A 115 -18.93 -2.81 -8.45
N ALA A 116 -18.73 -4.04 -8.92
CA ALA A 116 -18.53 -4.34 -10.33
C ALA A 116 -19.67 -3.77 -11.18
N GLY A 117 -19.31 -3.12 -12.29
CA GLY A 117 -20.28 -2.52 -13.21
C GLY A 117 -20.88 -1.21 -12.74
N LYS A 118 -20.49 -0.69 -11.56
CA LYS A 118 -20.99 0.59 -11.02
C LYS A 118 -19.90 1.66 -11.12
N PRO A 119 -20.26 2.96 -11.03
CA PRO A 119 -19.28 4.04 -11.16
C PRO A 119 -18.11 3.95 -10.19
N GLY A 120 -18.36 3.45 -8.97
CA GLY A 120 -17.32 3.29 -7.95
C GLY A 120 -16.58 1.97 -8.00
N GLU A 121 -16.64 1.23 -9.12
CA GLU A 121 -15.92 -0.05 -9.26
C GLU A 121 -14.44 0.10 -8.91
N GLN A 122 -13.96 -0.79 -8.05
CA GLN A 122 -12.57 -0.78 -7.65
C GLN A 122 -12.05 -2.18 -7.40
N ALA A 123 -10.76 -2.38 -7.67
CA ALA A 123 -10.03 -3.59 -7.32
C ALA A 123 -9.35 -3.38 -5.98
N THR A 124 -9.25 -4.41 -5.18
CA THR A 124 -8.57 -4.37 -3.90
C THR A 124 -7.88 -5.69 -3.57
N MET A 125 -6.83 -5.61 -2.77
CA MET A 125 -6.14 -6.75 -2.20
C MET A 125 -5.53 -6.37 -0.87
N PHE A 126 -5.44 -7.33 0.06
CA PHE A 126 -4.82 -7.15 1.36
C PHE A 126 -3.77 -8.23 1.59
N PHE A 127 -2.66 -7.83 2.17
CA PHE A 127 -1.64 -8.76 2.63
C PHE A 127 -0.85 -8.12 3.77
N ARG A 128 0.03 -8.90 4.41
CA ARG A 128 0.83 -8.40 5.54
C ARG A 128 2.30 -8.44 5.20
N ASP A 129 3.06 -7.51 5.79
CA ASP A 129 4.51 -7.57 5.75
C ASP A 129 5.02 -8.64 6.75
N PRO A 130 6.35 -8.93 6.77
CA PRO A 130 6.89 -9.94 7.69
C PRO A 130 6.67 -9.65 9.17
N SER A 131 6.41 -8.41 9.54
CA SER A 131 6.12 -8.02 10.92
C SER A 131 4.63 -7.97 11.24
N GLY A 132 3.78 -8.38 10.29
CA GLY A 132 2.34 -8.39 10.47
C GLY A 132 1.64 -7.06 10.22
N ASN A 133 2.35 -6.03 9.74
CA ASN A 133 1.71 -4.79 9.32
C ASN A 133 0.81 -5.07 8.12
N ALA A 134 -0.42 -4.56 8.17
CA ALA A 134 -1.40 -4.83 7.13
C ALA A 134 -1.33 -3.78 6.03
N LEU A 135 -1.36 -4.22 4.79
CA LEU A 135 -1.38 -3.35 3.62
C LEU A 135 -2.62 -3.63 2.78
N GLU A 136 -3.17 -2.55 2.21
CA GLU A 136 -4.19 -2.64 1.19
C GLU A 136 -3.75 -1.84 -0.02
N PHE A 137 -3.87 -2.43 -1.20
CA PHE A 137 -3.68 -1.70 -2.45
C PHE A 137 -4.94 -1.80 -3.26
N LYS A 138 -5.41 -0.68 -3.76
CA LYS A 138 -6.62 -0.64 -4.56
C LYS A 138 -6.43 0.21 -5.81
N ALA A 139 -7.30 0.01 -6.78
CA ALA A 139 -7.35 0.80 -7.98
C ALA A 139 -8.81 0.99 -8.37
N PHE A 140 -9.13 2.15 -8.89
CA PHE A 140 -10.47 2.45 -9.36
C PHE A 140 -10.55 2.24 -10.87
N GLY A 141 -11.67 1.77 -11.35
CA GLY A 141 -11.94 1.71 -12.78
C GLY A 141 -11.96 3.10 -13.40
N ASP A 142 -12.39 4.10 -12.62
CA ASP A 142 -12.41 5.51 -12.99
C ASP A 142 -11.87 6.32 -11.81
N ASP A 143 -10.69 6.91 -11.96
CA ASP A 143 -10.04 7.68 -10.89
C ASP A 143 -10.85 8.88 -10.41
N SER A 144 -11.77 9.39 -11.23
CA SER A 144 -12.67 10.45 -10.77
C SER A 144 -13.59 10.00 -9.64
N GLN A 145 -13.71 8.70 -9.41
CA GLN A 145 -14.56 8.13 -8.37
C GLN A 145 -13.84 7.94 -7.02
N ILE A 146 -12.53 8.21 -6.93
CA ILE A 146 -11.77 7.98 -5.69
C ILE A 146 -12.40 8.71 -4.50
N PHE A 147 -12.86 9.95 -4.70
CA PHE A 147 -13.49 10.76 -3.67
C PHE A 147 -14.98 11.01 -3.93
N ALA A 148 -15.61 10.16 -4.72
CA ALA A 148 -17.03 10.30 -5.00
C ALA A 148 -17.89 10.06 -3.76
N THR A 149 -18.99 10.77 -3.65
CA THR A 149 -19.96 10.64 -2.55
C THR A 149 -21.16 9.79 -2.95
#